data_2b40ce7d6be0ad29d16f72c7773f589b
#
_entry.id   2b40ce7d6be0ad29d16f72c7773f589b
#
_cell.length_a   1.000
_cell.length_b   1.000
_cell.length_c   1.000
_cell.angle_alpha   90.00
_cell.angle_beta   90.00
_cell.angle_gamma   90.00
#
_symmetry.space_group_name_H-M   'P 1'
#
loop_
_entity.id
_entity.type
_entity.pdbx_description
1 polymer ?
#
loop_
_entity_poly.entity_id
_entity_poly.type
_entity_poly.pdbx_seq_one_letter_code
_entity_poly.pdbx_strand_id
1 'polypeptide(L)'
;MDLSLHPGRPLQADAVDREAVWEAYCDNLRYVHTHGSRLAEELGGKTVFTADHGELLGEWLWPVPMRGYAHPRNLRHPALTEVPWATSATGGRRTIRAGTVTAHESDEDAVQNRLKELGYV
;
A
#
# COMPACT_ATOMS: atom_id res chain seq x y z
N MET A 1 22.30 6.03 3.17
CA MET A 1 21.41 7.19 3.15
C MET A 1 20.09 6.69 3.70
N ASP A 2 19.84 6.97 4.97
CA ASP A 2 18.72 6.37 5.72
C ASP A 2 17.48 7.23 5.48
N LEU A 3 16.59 6.77 4.60
CA LEU A 3 15.27 7.35 4.35
C LEU A 3 14.25 6.69 5.26
N SER A 4 14.40 6.85 6.57
CA SER A 4 13.33 6.50 7.51
C SER A 4 12.20 7.53 7.37
N LEU A 5 11.27 7.26 6.48
CA LEU A 5 10.02 7.99 6.37
C LEU A 5 9.20 7.72 7.64
N HIS A 6 9.25 8.63 8.61
CA HIS A 6 8.37 8.60 9.76
C HIS A 6 6.94 8.90 9.29
N PRO A 7 5.96 8.03 9.51
CA PRO A 7 4.57 8.33 9.22
C PRO A 7 4.11 9.50 10.11
N GLY A 8 3.73 10.61 9.50
CA GLY A 8 3.11 11.75 10.19
C GLY A 8 3.82 13.09 10.09
N ARG A 9 4.97 13.20 9.46
CA ARG A 9 5.52 14.51 9.12
C ARG A 9 4.94 14.99 7.78
N PRO A 10 4.22 16.11 7.72
CA PRO A 10 3.88 16.70 6.44
C PRO A 10 5.19 16.97 5.69
N LEU A 11 5.28 16.47 4.45
CA LEU A 11 6.35 16.89 3.54
C LEU A 11 6.25 18.42 3.47
N GLN A 12 7.23 19.13 4.07
CA GLN A 12 7.33 20.57 3.90
C GLN A 12 7.52 20.79 2.40
N ALA A 13 6.60 21.52 1.79
CA ALA A 13 6.44 21.67 0.36
C ALA A 13 7.71 22.17 -0.38
N ASP A 14 8.71 22.64 0.36
CA ASP A 14 9.95 23.20 -0.18
C ASP A 14 11.18 22.28 -0.05
N ALA A 15 11.04 21.07 0.50
CA ALA A 15 12.20 20.24 0.84
C ALA A 15 12.42 19.04 -0.10
N VAL A 16 11.42 18.63 -0.89
CA VAL A 16 11.52 17.47 -1.77
C VAL A 16 10.88 17.79 -3.12
N ASP A 17 11.64 17.56 -4.19
CA ASP A 17 11.14 17.68 -5.54
C ASP A 17 10.03 16.65 -5.80
N ARG A 18 8.89 17.11 -6.28
CA ARG A 18 7.72 16.28 -6.58
C ARG A 18 8.05 15.18 -7.62
N GLU A 19 8.87 15.51 -8.59
CA GLU A 19 9.27 14.56 -9.64
C GLU A 19 10.12 13.44 -9.05
N ALA A 20 11.05 13.75 -8.15
CA ALA A 20 11.84 12.75 -7.45
C ALA A 20 10.99 11.84 -6.55
N VAL A 21 9.94 12.38 -5.89
CA VAL A 21 8.98 11.56 -5.12
C VAL A 21 8.20 10.63 -6.04
N TRP A 22 7.74 11.14 -7.18
CA TRP A 22 7.00 10.35 -8.16
C TRP A 22 7.86 9.23 -8.75
N GLU A 23 9.11 9.51 -9.10
CA GLU A 23 10.06 8.50 -9.58
C GLU A 23 10.30 7.42 -8.54
N ALA A 24 10.56 7.80 -7.29
CA ALA A 24 10.74 6.85 -6.19
C ALA A 24 9.49 5.98 -5.94
N TYR A 25 8.31 6.57 -6.05
CA TYR A 25 7.04 5.84 -5.96
C TYR A 25 6.90 4.81 -7.09
N CYS A 26 7.18 5.22 -8.32
CA CYS A 26 7.15 4.33 -9.48
C CYS A 26 8.19 3.20 -9.39
N ASP A 27 9.38 3.49 -8.90
CA ASP A 27 10.44 2.50 -8.73
C ASP A 27 10.08 1.46 -7.67
N ASN A 28 9.50 1.90 -6.56
CA ASN A 28 8.98 1.00 -5.55
C ASN A 28 7.86 0.09 -6.11
N LEU A 29 6.94 0.65 -6.89
CA LEU A 29 5.90 -0.13 -7.56
C LEU A 29 6.49 -1.17 -8.52
N ARG A 30 7.48 -0.80 -9.33
CA ARG A 30 8.17 -1.73 -10.24
C ARG A 30 8.86 -2.86 -9.48
N TYR A 31 9.50 -2.52 -8.37
CA TYR A 31 10.16 -3.49 -7.50
C TYR A 31 9.14 -4.50 -6.93
N VAL A 32 8.07 -4.01 -6.31
CA VAL A 32 7.00 -4.85 -5.72
C VAL A 32 6.34 -5.70 -6.79
N HIS A 33 6.02 -5.13 -7.96
CA HIS A 33 5.42 -5.85 -9.07
C HIS A 33 6.32 -6.99 -9.57
N THR A 34 7.63 -6.76 -9.70
CA THR A 34 8.58 -7.78 -10.15
C THR A 34 8.59 -8.99 -9.20
N HIS A 35 8.67 -8.75 -7.90
CA HIS A 35 8.68 -9.82 -6.90
C HIS A 35 7.31 -10.49 -6.75
N GLY A 36 6.24 -9.71 -6.76
CA GLY A 36 4.87 -10.21 -6.73
C GLY A 36 4.50 -11.06 -7.93
N SER A 37 4.99 -10.71 -9.12
CA SER A 37 4.75 -11.50 -10.32
C SER A 37 5.43 -12.88 -10.26
N ARG A 38 6.66 -12.95 -9.77
CA ARG A 38 7.36 -14.23 -9.53
C ARG A 38 6.60 -15.09 -8.53
N LEU A 39 6.16 -14.51 -7.42
CA LEU A 39 5.35 -15.21 -6.43
C LEU A 39 4.02 -15.71 -7.04
N ALA A 40 3.38 -14.90 -7.88
CA ALA A 40 2.14 -15.27 -8.57
C ALA A 40 2.34 -16.47 -9.51
N GLU A 41 3.47 -16.53 -10.20
CA GLU A 41 3.85 -17.66 -11.06
C GLU A 41 4.08 -18.93 -10.25
N GLU A 42 4.84 -18.83 -9.14
CA GLU A 42 5.12 -19.96 -8.24
C GLU A 42 3.84 -20.51 -7.58
N LEU A 43 2.95 -19.64 -7.14
CA LEU A 43 1.70 -20.04 -6.52
C LEU A 43 0.69 -20.60 -7.52
N GLY A 44 0.71 -20.16 -8.76
CA GLY A 44 -0.27 -20.48 -9.80
C GLY A 44 -1.69 -19.99 -9.47
N GLY A 45 -2.62 -20.16 -10.41
CA GLY A 45 -4.01 -19.73 -10.25
C GLY A 45 -4.21 -18.24 -10.61
N LYS A 46 -5.23 -17.61 -10.01
CA LYS A 46 -5.54 -16.19 -10.23
C LYS A 46 -5.00 -15.34 -9.08
N THR A 47 -4.13 -14.41 -9.42
CA THR A 47 -3.57 -13.42 -8.48
C THR A 47 -4.13 -12.04 -8.79
N VAL A 48 -4.37 -11.25 -7.77
CA VAL A 48 -4.81 -9.85 -7.86
C VAL A 48 -3.76 -8.99 -7.17
N PHE A 49 -3.29 -7.96 -7.88
CA PHE A 49 -2.47 -6.89 -7.33
C PHE A 49 -3.37 -5.69 -7.09
N THR A 50 -3.42 -5.23 -5.87
CA THR A 50 -4.23 -4.08 -5.45
C THR A 50 -3.53 -3.35 -4.32
N ALA A 51 -4.14 -2.28 -3.82
CA ALA A 51 -3.69 -1.55 -2.65
C ALA A 51 -4.86 -1.37 -1.68
N ASP A 52 -4.59 -1.10 -0.42
CA ASP A 52 -5.58 -0.78 0.61
C ASP A 52 -6.07 0.67 0.51
N HIS A 53 -5.22 1.58 0.06
CA HIS A 53 -5.53 2.98 -0.24
C HIS A 53 -4.54 3.54 -1.29
N GLY A 54 -4.84 4.72 -1.79
CA GLY A 54 -3.93 5.50 -2.60
C GLY A 54 -3.15 6.53 -1.80
N GLU A 55 -2.39 7.39 -2.48
CA GLU A 55 -1.51 8.38 -1.87
C GLU A 55 -1.67 9.73 -2.59
N LEU A 56 -1.68 10.82 -1.82
CA LEU A 56 -1.62 12.17 -2.36
C LEU A 56 -0.15 12.58 -2.57
N LEU A 57 0.18 12.91 -3.79
CA LEU A 57 1.51 13.32 -4.21
C LEU A 57 1.53 14.78 -4.73
N GLY A 58 0.69 15.63 -4.14
CA GLY A 58 0.56 17.02 -4.50
C GLY A 58 -0.67 17.34 -5.33
N GLU A 59 -1.72 16.53 -5.26
CA GLU A 59 -3.02 16.79 -5.86
C GLU A 59 -3.71 17.99 -5.21
N TRP A 60 -4.52 18.73 -6.01
CA TRP A 60 -5.32 19.83 -5.50
C TRP A 60 -6.52 19.32 -4.69
N LEU A 61 -6.69 19.83 -3.48
CA LEU A 61 -7.81 19.49 -2.60
C LEU A 61 -8.99 20.45 -2.81
N TRP A 62 -9.59 20.43 -4.00
CA TRP A 62 -10.73 21.28 -4.29
C TRP A 62 -11.91 21.04 -3.34
N PRO A 63 -12.62 22.08 -2.82
CA PRO A 63 -12.54 23.51 -3.21
C PRO A 63 -11.47 24.33 -2.46
N VAL A 64 -10.70 23.72 -1.60
CA VAL A 64 -9.63 24.42 -0.88
C VAL A 64 -8.40 24.53 -1.79
N PRO A 65 -7.88 25.75 -2.06
CA PRO A 65 -6.78 25.94 -2.98
C PRO A 65 -5.43 25.56 -2.32
N MET A 66 -5.31 24.30 -1.90
CA MET A 66 -4.09 23.75 -1.32
C MET A 66 -3.75 22.39 -1.93
N ARG A 67 -2.50 22.00 -1.86
CA ARG A 67 -2.05 20.68 -2.29
C ARG A 67 -2.09 19.70 -1.13
N GLY A 68 -2.54 18.48 -1.43
CA GLY A 68 -2.54 17.37 -0.49
C GLY A 68 -1.32 16.48 -0.66
N TYR A 69 -0.83 15.93 0.45
CA TYR A 69 0.25 14.96 0.49
C TYR A 69 -0.07 13.87 1.52
N ALA A 70 0.53 12.68 1.34
CA ALA A 70 0.29 11.53 2.19
C ALA A 70 -1.17 11.01 2.13
N HIS A 71 -1.61 10.27 3.13
CA HIS A 71 -2.96 9.69 3.21
C HIS A 71 -3.70 10.11 4.52
N PRO A 72 -4.17 11.36 4.62
CA PRO A 72 -4.90 11.83 5.80
C PRO A 72 -6.16 10.99 6.03
N ARG A 73 -6.34 10.47 7.25
CA ARG A 73 -7.42 9.52 7.61
C ARG A 73 -8.84 10.05 7.37
N ASN A 74 -9.05 11.36 7.42
CA ASN A 74 -10.38 11.98 7.34
C ASN A 74 -10.64 12.69 6.00
N LEU A 75 -9.76 12.50 5.03
CA LEU A 75 -9.89 13.11 3.71
C LEU A 75 -10.40 12.09 2.70
N ARG A 76 -11.49 12.45 1.99
CA ARG A 76 -11.96 11.69 0.83
C ARG A 76 -11.50 12.40 -0.44
N HIS A 77 -10.64 11.74 -1.19
CA HIS A 77 -10.16 12.20 -2.49
C HIS A 77 -10.00 10.99 -3.42
N PRO A 78 -10.31 11.07 -4.72
CA PRO A 78 -10.15 9.95 -5.64
C PRO A 78 -8.75 9.30 -5.58
N ALA A 79 -7.69 10.10 -5.51
CA ALA A 79 -6.33 9.59 -5.37
C ALA A 79 -6.07 8.77 -4.09
N LEU A 80 -6.95 8.83 -3.10
CA LEU A 80 -6.87 8.03 -1.87
C LEU A 80 -7.79 6.80 -1.90
N THR A 81 -8.91 6.90 -2.63
CA THR A 81 -9.97 5.87 -2.60
C THR A 81 -10.02 5.00 -3.84
N GLU A 82 -9.43 5.44 -4.94
CA GLU A 82 -9.29 4.66 -6.15
C GLU A 82 -7.95 3.90 -6.11
N VAL A 83 -8.03 2.58 -6.10
CA VAL A 83 -6.85 1.70 -6.05
C VAL A 83 -6.76 0.86 -7.32
N PRO A 84 -5.57 0.44 -7.72
CA PRO A 84 -5.40 -0.42 -8.88
C PRO A 84 -6.04 -1.80 -8.63
N TRP A 85 -6.51 -2.43 -9.68
CA TRP A 85 -6.99 -3.80 -9.68
C TRP A 85 -6.43 -4.53 -10.89
N ALA A 86 -5.18 -4.99 -10.77
CA ALA A 86 -4.51 -5.73 -11.83
C ALA A 86 -4.60 -7.24 -11.55
N THR A 87 -4.92 -8.02 -12.58
CA THR A 87 -5.07 -9.47 -12.44
C THR A 87 -4.07 -10.21 -13.32
N SER A 88 -3.46 -11.25 -12.75
CA SER A 88 -2.65 -12.23 -13.46
C SER A 88 -3.25 -13.62 -13.25
N ALA A 89 -3.29 -14.44 -14.31
CA ALA A 89 -3.80 -15.82 -14.21
C ALA A 89 -2.76 -16.76 -14.83
N THR A 90 -2.19 -17.62 -13.98
CA THR A 90 -1.17 -18.62 -14.36
C THR A 90 -1.72 -20.03 -14.07
N GLY A 91 -2.84 -20.40 -14.71
CA GLY A 91 -3.47 -21.71 -14.53
C GLY A 91 -4.94 -21.65 -14.13
N GLY A 92 -5.51 -22.80 -13.79
CA GLY A 92 -6.91 -22.93 -13.39
C GLY A 92 -7.19 -22.41 -11.98
N ARG A 93 -8.46 -22.11 -11.72
CA ARG A 93 -8.90 -21.71 -10.38
C ARG A 93 -8.63 -22.83 -9.37
N ARG A 94 -7.99 -22.49 -8.26
CA ARG A 94 -7.79 -23.44 -7.15
C ARG A 94 -9.12 -23.85 -6.52
N THR A 95 -9.24 -25.14 -6.18
CA THR A 95 -10.33 -25.62 -5.35
C THR A 95 -10.05 -25.25 -3.90
N ILE A 96 -10.91 -24.41 -3.33
CA ILE A 96 -10.83 -24.04 -1.92
C ILE A 96 -11.50 -25.15 -1.10
N ARG A 97 -10.76 -25.72 -0.16
CA ARG A 97 -11.31 -26.68 0.81
C ARG A 97 -11.30 -26.06 2.18
N ALA A 98 -12.38 -26.22 2.93
CA ALA A 98 -12.39 -25.87 4.34
C ALA A 98 -11.40 -26.76 5.08
N GLY A 99 -10.41 -26.17 5.73
CA GLY A 99 -9.48 -26.87 6.61
C GLY A 99 -9.85 -26.64 8.08
N THR A 100 -9.39 -27.51 8.96
CA THR A 100 -9.46 -27.26 10.39
C THR A 100 -8.47 -26.15 10.71
N VAL A 101 -8.96 -24.98 11.09
CA VAL A 101 -8.12 -23.93 11.64
C VAL A 101 -7.82 -24.34 13.07
N THR A 102 -6.61 -24.79 13.36
CA THR A 102 -6.10 -24.77 14.73
C THR A 102 -5.99 -23.29 15.09
N ALA A 103 -6.89 -22.83 15.97
CA ALA A 103 -6.75 -21.51 16.55
C ALA A 103 -5.40 -21.48 17.31
N HIS A 104 -4.39 -20.87 16.71
CA HIS A 104 -3.28 -20.40 17.50
C HIS A 104 -3.84 -19.29 18.39
N GLU A 105 -3.72 -19.43 19.71
CA GLU A 105 -3.89 -18.30 20.60
C GLU A 105 -2.96 -17.20 20.10
N SER A 106 -3.55 -16.23 19.43
CA SER A 106 -2.81 -15.06 19.00
C SER A 106 -2.43 -14.30 20.28
N ASP A 107 -1.16 -14.15 20.53
CA ASP A 107 -0.65 -13.26 21.56
C ASP A 107 -1.12 -11.83 21.18
N GLU A 108 -2.18 -11.36 21.86
CA GLU A 108 -2.79 -10.06 21.57
C GLU A 108 -1.77 -8.91 21.72
N ASP A 109 -0.81 -9.08 22.63
CA ASP A 109 0.26 -8.10 22.83
C ASP A 109 1.21 -8.07 21.62
N ALA A 110 1.53 -9.20 21.03
CA ALA A 110 2.35 -9.27 19.82
C ALA A 110 1.64 -8.65 18.61
N VAL A 111 0.34 -8.86 18.48
CA VAL A 111 -0.49 -8.24 17.42
C VAL A 111 -0.55 -6.72 17.60
N GLN A 112 -0.82 -6.24 18.81
CA GLN A 112 -0.87 -4.81 19.09
C GLN A 112 0.47 -4.11 18.86
N ASN A 113 1.58 -4.75 19.24
CA ASN A 113 2.91 -4.20 19.00
C ASN A 113 3.20 -4.08 17.51
N ARG A 114 2.85 -5.07 16.71
CA ARG A 114 3.00 -5.01 15.25
C ARG A 114 2.11 -3.94 14.62
N LEU A 115 0.88 -3.77 15.10
CA LEU A 115 0.00 -2.70 14.61
C LEU A 115 0.55 -1.31 14.93
N LYS A 116 1.18 -1.14 16.12
CA LYS A 116 1.89 0.11 16.47
C LYS A 116 3.09 0.37 15.57
N GLU A 117 3.90 -0.65 15.32
CA GLU A 117 5.06 -0.54 14.41
C GLU A 117 4.65 -0.15 12.99
N LEU A 118 3.48 -0.61 12.54
CA LEU A 118 2.89 -0.29 11.23
C LEU A 118 2.10 1.03 11.22
N GLY A 119 1.95 1.71 12.38
CA GLY A 119 1.27 3.00 12.48
C GLY A 119 -0.26 2.95 12.45
N TYR A 120 -0.87 1.79 12.74
CA TYR A 120 -2.33 1.63 12.75
C TYR A 120 -2.98 1.99 14.08
N VAL A 121 -2.24 2.04 15.19
CA VAL A 121 -2.69 2.36 16.55
C VAL A 121 -1.65 3.16 17.30
#